data_a9e826142a49394c5eea44c954a78247
#
_entry.id   a9e826142a49394c5eea44c954a78247
#
_cell.length_a   1.000
_cell.length_b   1.000
_cell.length_c   1.000
_cell.angle_alpha   90.00
_cell.angle_beta   90.00
_cell.angle_gamma   90.00
#
_symmetry.space_group_name_H-M   'P 1'
#
loop_
_entity.id
_entity.type
_entity.pdbx_description
1 polymer ?
#
loop_
_entity_poly.entity_id
_entity_poly.type
_entity_poly.pdbx_seq_one_letter_code
_entity_poly.pdbx_strand_id
1 'polypeptide(L)'
;MVVERHNDWFRAPVKRHTTASEFNIDNIAALPQVDIVYSHGNVQPTAVQALVASGAKAIIHAGTGNGSVADRMVKPLQEAQAKGVVIVRSSRVPYGFVLRNAEQPDDKYDWVVAHDMRPEKARILTMLALAQGADTKTLQRMFWEY
;
A
#
# COMPACT_ATOMS: atom_id res chain seq x y z
N MET A 1 -12.03 -9.93 4.62
CA MET A 1 -12.27 -10.58 5.93
C MET A 1 -11.71 -11.98 5.86
N VAL A 2 -10.59 -12.21 6.50
CA VAL A 2 -10.09 -13.58 6.69
C VAL A 2 -10.84 -14.13 7.89
N VAL A 3 -11.73 -15.06 7.66
CA VAL A 3 -12.40 -15.81 8.71
C VAL A 3 -11.50 -17.01 9.00
N GLU A 4 -10.62 -16.88 9.95
CA GLU A 4 -9.90 -18.03 10.46
C GLU A 4 -10.83 -18.85 11.33
N ARG A 5 -11.02 -20.10 10.94
CA ARG A 5 -11.93 -21.03 11.62
C ARG A 5 -11.28 -21.74 12.81
N HIS A 6 -10.05 -21.44 13.12
CA HIS A 6 -9.31 -22.00 14.25
C HIS A 6 -8.77 -20.87 15.12
N ASN A 7 -8.95 -21.01 16.43
CA ASN A 7 -8.33 -20.16 17.45
C ASN A 7 -6.83 -20.49 17.56
N ASP A 8 -6.12 -20.48 16.44
CA ASP A 8 -4.68 -20.51 16.47
C ASP A 8 -4.22 -19.16 17.01
N TRP A 9 -3.56 -19.18 18.14
CA TRP A 9 -2.88 -18.02 18.68
C TRP A 9 -1.76 -17.63 17.71
N PHE A 10 -2.11 -16.81 16.73
CA PHE A 10 -1.16 -16.30 15.77
C PHE A 10 -0.23 -15.35 16.52
N ARG A 11 0.95 -15.82 16.90
CA ARG A 11 2.02 -14.94 17.29
C ARG A 11 2.48 -14.24 16.01
N ALA A 12 2.11 -12.98 15.86
CA ALA A 12 2.68 -12.18 14.79
C ALA A 12 4.21 -12.31 14.84
N PRO A 13 4.87 -12.58 13.72
CA PRO A 13 6.32 -12.63 13.70
C PRO A 13 6.87 -11.29 14.20
N VAL A 14 8.00 -11.32 14.89
CA VAL A 14 8.68 -10.10 15.30
C VAL A 14 9.09 -9.37 14.01
N LYS A 15 8.48 -8.22 13.79
CA LYS A 15 8.77 -7.37 12.65
C LYS A 15 10.16 -6.74 12.79
N ARG A 16 10.76 -6.39 11.67
CA ARG A 16 12.03 -5.66 11.65
C ARG A 16 11.83 -4.27 12.27
N HIS A 17 12.68 -3.88 13.21
CA HIS A 17 12.57 -2.60 13.91
C HIS A 17 13.91 -2.12 14.47
N THR A 18 13.98 -0.87 14.90
CA THR A 18 15.12 -0.23 15.56
C THR A 18 16.46 -0.49 14.84
N THR A 19 17.43 -1.12 15.51
CA THR A 19 18.76 -1.40 14.96
C THR A 19 18.78 -2.38 13.78
N ALA A 20 17.71 -3.18 13.60
CA ALA A 20 17.54 -4.06 12.45
C ALA A 20 16.86 -3.36 11.25
N SER A 21 16.45 -2.09 11.41
CA SER A 21 15.87 -1.32 10.32
C SER A 21 16.93 -1.03 9.24
N GLU A 22 16.50 -1.12 7.99
CA GLU A 22 17.33 -0.73 6.84
C GLU A 22 17.21 0.77 6.50
N PHE A 23 16.33 1.50 7.20
CA PHE A 23 16.15 2.93 6.97
C PHE A 23 17.16 3.76 7.73
N ASN A 24 17.81 4.69 7.00
CA ASN A 24 18.62 5.74 7.59
C ASN A 24 18.04 7.09 7.16
N ILE A 25 17.40 7.79 8.10
CA ILE A 25 16.74 9.07 7.83
C ILE A 25 17.73 10.21 7.60
N ASP A 26 18.96 10.11 8.06
CA ASP A 26 19.99 11.14 7.88
C ASP A 26 20.34 11.34 6.40
N ASN A 27 20.11 10.33 5.58
CA ASN A 27 20.37 10.35 4.13
C ASN A 27 19.16 10.77 3.30
N ILE A 28 18.03 11.11 3.94
CA ILE A 28 16.78 11.49 3.25
C ILE A 28 16.66 13.01 3.23
N ALA A 29 16.98 13.63 2.11
CA ALA A 29 16.87 15.08 1.94
C ALA A 29 15.40 15.56 1.88
N ALA A 30 14.51 14.78 1.27
CA ALA A 30 13.09 15.06 1.18
C ALA A 30 12.28 13.76 1.02
N LEU A 31 11.10 13.72 1.62
CA LEU A 31 10.18 12.61 1.43
C LEU A 31 9.34 12.83 0.17
N PRO A 32 9.13 11.80 -0.66
CA PRO A 32 8.26 11.88 -1.81
C PRO A 32 6.79 12.06 -1.39
N GLN A 33 6.00 12.69 -2.23
CA GLN A 33 4.56 12.81 -2.02
C GLN A 33 3.92 11.42 -2.15
N VAL A 34 3.30 10.97 -1.06
CA VAL A 34 2.49 9.75 -1.00
C VAL A 34 1.20 10.08 -0.26
N ASP A 35 0.07 9.80 -0.87
CA ASP A 35 -1.23 10.14 -0.33
C ASP A 35 -2.16 8.93 -0.22
N ILE A 36 -3.20 9.07 0.59
CA ILE A 36 -4.19 8.02 0.83
C ILE A 36 -5.48 8.37 0.11
N VAL A 37 -6.00 7.42 -0.65
CA VAL A 37 -7.34 7.50 -1.25
C VAL A 37 -8.24 6.47 -0.59
N TYR A 38 -9.20 6.94 0.20
CA TYR A 38 -10.18 6.08 0.85
C TYR A 38 -11.28 5.66 -0.12
N SER A 39 -11.50 4.36 -0.24
CA SER A 39 -12.60 3.79 -1.01
C SER A 39 -13.91 3.83 -0.21
N HIS A 40 -14.98 4.12 -0.90
CA HIS A 40 -16.35 4.16 -0.36
C HIS A 40 -17.37 3.88 -1.46
N GLY A 41 -18.64 3.75 -1.11
CA GLY A 41 -19.71 3.65 -2.11
C GLY A 41 -19.68 4.84 -3.07
N ASN A 42 -19.77 4.57 -4.37
CA ASN A 42 -19.73 5.58 -5.43
C ASN A 42 -18.43 6.42 -5.48
N VAL A 43 -17.29 5.90 -5.02
CA VAL A 43 -16.00 6.57 -5.14
C VAL A 43 -15.71 6.96 -6.60
N GLN A 44 -15.18 8.17 -6.80
CA GLN A 44 -14.82 8.68 -8.13
C GLN A 44 -13.30 8.77 -8.29
N PRO A 45 -12.78 8.69 -9.51
CA PRO A 45 -11.33 8.71 -9.77
C PRO A 45 -10.69 10.09 -9.58
N THR A 46 -11.47 11.13 -9.32
CA THR A 46 -11.01 12.52 -9.26
C THR A 46 -9.82 12.71 -8.31
N ALA A 47 -9.84 12.06 -7.13
CA ALA A 47 -8.73 12.15 -6.17
C ALA A 47 -7.44 11.52 -6.75
N VAL A 48 -7.53 10.36 -7.39
CA VAL A 48 -6.38 9.70 -8.04
C VAL A 48 -5.82 10.61 -9.13
N GLN A 49 -6.68 11.15 -9.98
CA GLN A 49 -6.27 12.03 -11.09
C GLN A 49 -5.58 13.30 -10.58
N ALA A 50 -6.12 13.91 -9.52
CA ALA A 50 -5.53 15.10 -8.89
C ALA A 50 -4.15 14.81 -8.30
N LEU A 51 -3.98 13.69 -7.60
CA LEU A 51 -2.71 13.26 -7.02
C LEU A 51 -1.65 12.99 -8.10
N VAL A 52 -2.04 12.32 -9.18
CA VAL A 52 -1.14 12.13 -10.34
C VAL A 52 -0.72 13.48 -10.92
N ALA A 53 -1.66 14.41 -11.09
CA ALA A 53 -1.37 15.74 -11.62
C ALA A 53 -0.46 16.58 -10.69
N SER A 54 -0.56 16.37 -9.37
CA SER A 54 0.31 17.03 -8.38
C SER A 54 1.71 16.42 -8.26
N GLY A 55 1.97 15.29 -8.94
CA GLY A 55 3.29 14.66 -8.95
C GLY A 55 3.50 13.62 -7.84
N ALA A 56 2.41 13.09 -7.25
CA ALA A 56 2.49 12.00 -6.28
C ALA A 56 3.30 10.81 -6.81
N LYS A 57 4.15 10.25 -5.95
CA LYS A 57 5.01 9.10 -6.28
C LYS A 57 4.36 7.77 -5.92
N ALA A 58 3.43 7.78 -4.99
CA ALA A 58 2.61 6.62 -4.68
C ALA A 58 1.22 7.03 -4.18
N ILE A 59 0.28 6.11 -4.33
CA ILE A 59 -1.08 6.20 -3.81
C ILE A 59 -1.35 4.96 -2.97
N ILE A 60 -1.71 5.19 -1.70
CA ILE A 60 -2.23 4.15 -0.82
C ILE A 60 -3.74 4.09 -1.03
N HIS A 61 -4.22 3.06 -1.71
CA HIS A 61 -5.65 2.83 -1.89
C HIS A 61 -6.20 2.10 -0.66
N ALA A 62 -6.90 2.82 0.20
CA ALA A 62 -7.53 2.28 1.40
C ALA A 62 -8.90 1.68 1.06
N GLY A 63 -8.91 0.42 0.63
CA GLY A 63 -10.10 -0.32 0.24
C GLY A 63 -10.94 -0.80 1.43
N THR A 64 -12.05 -1.46 1.13
CA THR A 64 -12.86 -2.20 2.11
C THR A 64 -12.36 -3.64 2.22
N GLY A 65 -12.69 -4.33 3.31
CA GLY A 65 -12.36 -5.75 3.49
C GLY A 65 -10.89 -6.06 3.18
N ASN A 66 -10.64 -6.92 2.22
CA ASN A 66 -9.30 -7.31 1.75
C ASN A 66 -8.64 -6.24 0.83
N GLY A 67 -8.84 -4.97 1.12
CA GLY A 67 -8.32 -3.89 0.28
C GLY A 67 -8.99 -3.80 -1.08
N SER A 68 -10.29 -4.10 -1.14
CA SER A 68 -11.08 -4.15 -2.38
C SER A 68 -11.02 -2.84 -3.14
N VAL A 69 -10.86 -2.94 -4.45
CA VAL A 69 -10.84 -1.83 -5.40
C VAL A 69 -12.12 -1.87 -6.21
N ALA A 70 -12.92 -0.80 -6.18
CA ALA A 70 -14.11 -0.71 -7.01
C ALA A 70 -13.72 -0.74 -8.50
N ASP A 71 -14.47 -1.45 -9.34
CA ASP A 71 -14.16 -1.64 -10.77
C ASP A 71 -13.85 -0.34 -11.50
N ARG A 72 -14.62 0.72 -11.22
CA ARG A 72 -14.39 2.06 -11.78
C ARG A 72 -13.05 2.71 -11.39
N MET A 73 -12.39 2.22 -10.34
CA MET A 73 -11.10 2.71 -9.86
C MET A 73 -9.92 1.93 -10.44
N VAL A 74 -10.14 0.71 -10.94
CA VAL A 74 -9.05 -0.15 -11.44
C VAL A 74 -8.30 0.54 -12.58
N LYS A 75 -9.03 0.98 -13.62
CA LYS A 75 -8.42 1.66 -14.78
C LYS A 75 -7.70 2.97 -14.39
N PRO A 76 -8.29 3.90 -13.60
CA PRO A 76 -7.57 5.08 -13.12
C PRO A 76 -6.29 4.78 -12.34
N LEU A 77 -6.26 3.75 -11.51
CA LEU A 77 -5.06 3.33 -10.79
C LEU A 77 -4.01 2.74 -11.73
N GLN A 78 -4.40 1.96 -12.73
CA GLN A 78 -3.47 1.48 -13.77
C GLN A 78 -2.90 2.63 -14.61
N GLU A 79 -3.71 3.63 -14.96
CA GLU A 79 -3.26 4.83 -15.67
C GLU A 79 -2.28 5.65 -14.82
N ALA A 80 -2.50 5.72 -13.50
CA ALA A 80 -1.55 6.34 -12.56
C ALA A 80 -0.22 5.58 -12.54
N GLN A 81 -0.28 4.26 -12.47
CA GLN A 81 0.91 3.41 -12.48
C GLN A 81 1.69 3.54 -13.80
N ALA A 82 1.01 3.58 -14.95
CA ALA A 82 1.66 3.80 -16.24
C ALA A 82 2.43 5.13 -16.32
N LYS A 83 2.11 6.08 -15.42
CA LYS A 83 2.83 7.34 -15.24
C LYS A 83 3.91 7.29 -14.16
N GLY A 84 4.23 6.09 -13.64
CA GLY A 84 5.26 5.87 -12.64
C GLY A 84 4.81 6.07 -11.18
N VAL A 85 3.50 6.12 -10.92
CA VAL A 85 2.97 6.19 -9.55
C VAL A 85 2.79 4.79 -9.00
N VAL A 86 3.44 4.50 -7.87
CA VAL A 86 3.31 3.20 -7.19
C VAL A 86 1.93 3.08 -6.55
N ILE A 87 1.25 1.96 -6.78
CA ILE A 87 -0.05 1.68 -6.18
C ILE A 87 0.12 0.66 -5.05
N VAL A 88 -0.33 1.04 -3.85
CA VAL A 88 -0.31 0.18 -2.66
C VAL A 88 -1.75 -0.05 -2.21
N ARG A 89 -2.19 -1.30 -2.25
CA ARG A 89 -3.50 -1.68 -1.70
C ARG A 89 -3.40 -1.91 -0.20
N SER A 90 -4.18 -1.15 0.56
CA SER A 90 -4.36 -1.28 2.00
C SER A 90 -5.83 -1.40 2.32
N SER A 91 -6.17 -1.63 3.57
CA SER A 91 -7.55 -1.71 4.03
C SER A 91 -7.86 -0.63 5.06
N ARG A 92 -9.03 -0.03 4.94
CA ARG A 92 -9.59 0.83 5.99
C ARG A 92 -10.20 0.03 7.16
N VAL A 93 -10.33 -1.29 7.01
CA VAL A 93 -10.76 -2.17 8.10
C VAL A 93 -9.64 -2.26 9.14
N PRO A 94 -9.94 -2.10 10.44
CA PRO A 94 -8.91 -1.94 11.47
C PRO A 94 -8.09 -3.21 11.75
N TYR A 95 -8.59 -4.38 11.36
CA TYR A 95 -7.95 -5.68 11.64
C TYR A 95 -7.93 -6.57 10.41
N GLY A 96 -6.94 -7.44 10.34
CA GLY A 96 -6.74 -8.42 9.26
C GLY A 96 -5.63 -8.03 8.30
N PHE A 97 -5.47 -8.84 7.27
CA PHE A 97 -4.43 -8.69 6.25
C PHE A 97 -5.06 -8.33 4.91
N VAL A 98 -4.33 -7.59 4.10
CA VAL A 98 -4.59 -7.50 2.66
C VAL A 98 -3.81 -8.62 1.99
N LEU A 99 -4.52 -9.60 1.47
CA LEU A 99 -3.92 -10.75 0.78
C LEU A 99 -3.59 -10.38 -0.67
N ARG A 100 -2.35 -10.68 -1.06
CA ARG A 100 -1.87 -10.49 -2.43
C ARG A 100 -2.57 -11.45 -3.38
N ASN A 101 -2.98 -10.98 -4.55
CA ASN A 101 -3.66 -11.75 -5.60
C ASN A 101 -5.01 -12.38 -5.21
N ALA A 102 -5.62 -11.98 -4.09
CA ALA A 102 -6.89 -12.57 -3.65
C ALA A 102 -8.12 -11.88 -4.24
N GLU A 103 -8.07 -10.57 -4.48
CA GLU A 103 -9.19 -9.82 -5.08
C GLU A 103 -8.77 -9.08 -6.36
N GLN A 104 -7.52 -8.66 -6.42
CA GLN A 104 -6.95 -8.04 -7.59
C GLN A 104 -5.74 -8.87 -8.05
N PRO A 105 -5.48 -8.96 -9.34
CA PRO A 105 -4.29 -9.64 -9.85
C PRO A 105 -3.06 -8.74 -9.66
N ASP A 106 -2.63 -8.58 -8.39
CA ASP A 106 -1.60 -7.62 -8.00
C ASP A 106 -0.28 -7.84 -8.75
N ASP A 107 0.11 -9.10 -8.96
CA ASP A 107 1.32 -9.42 -9.73
C ASP A 107 1.23 -8.96 -11.19
N LYS A 108 0.04 -9.10 -11.80
CA LYS A 108 -0.18 -8.66 -13.18
C LYS A 108 -0.17 -7.14 -13.30
N TYR A 109 -0.66 -6.46 -12.28
CA TYR A 109 -0.75 -4.99 -12.25
C TYR A 109 0.51 -4.35 -11.66
N ASP A 110 1.46 -5.15 -11.16
CA ASP A 110 2.60 -4.67 -10.38
C ASP A 110 2.17 -3.77 -9.21
N TRP A 111 1.06 -4.12 -8.57
CA TRP A 111 0.57 -3.45 -7.37
C TRP A 111 1.18 -4.09 -6.12
N VAL A 112 1.38 -3.27 -5.11
CA VAL A 112 1.88 -3.68 -3.79
C VAL A 112 0.71 -3.84 -2.84
N VAL A 113 0.81 -4.77 -1.89
CA VAL A 113 -0.17 -4.90 -0.80
C VAL A 113 0.48 -4.55 0.54
N ALA A 114 -0.24 -3.77 1.34
CA ALA A 114 0.25 -3.29 2.63
C ALA A 114 0.24 -4.35 3.74
N HIS A 115 -0.21 -5.58 3.42
CA HIS A 115 -0.32 -6.69 4.37
C HIS A 115 -1.16 -6.30 5.59
N ASP A 116 -0.59 -6.28 6.80
CA ASP A 116 -1.26 -5.92 8.05
C ASP A 116 -1.17 -4.42 8.40
N MET A 117 -0.50 -3.62 7.56
CA MET A 117 -0.39 -2.20 7.81
C MET A 117 -1.63 -1.42 7.40
N ARG A 118 -2.12 -0.62 8.33
CA ARG A 118 -3.15 0.37 8.06
C ARG A 118 -2.65 1.45 7.10
N PRO A 119 -3.55 2.13 6.37
CA PRO A 119 -3.17 3.09 5.34
C PRO A 119 -2.18 4.16 5.81
N GLU A 120 -2.35 4.65 7.03
CA GLU A 120 -1.51 5.71 7.59
C GLU A 120 -0.05 5.24 7.80
N LYS A 121 0.12 4.01 8.31
CA LYS A 121 1.44 3.40 8.48
C LYS A 121 2.05 2.99 7.14
N ALA A 122 1.23 2.40 6.26
CA ALA A 122 1.64 2.04 4.92
C ALA A 122 2.16 3.25 4.15
N ARG A 123 1.53 4.41 4.31
CA ARG A 123 1.98 5.68 3.72
C ARG A 123 3.40 6.03 4.17
N ILE A 124 3.68 5.96 5.47
CA ILE A 124 5.01 6.30 6.02
C ILE A 124 6.08 5.34 5.49
N LEU A 125 5.82 4.03 5.56
CA LEU A 125 6.76 3.02 5.04
C LEU A 125 7.03 3.24 3.55
N THR A 126 5.99 3.52 2.76
CA THR A 126 6.14 3.80 1.32
C THR A 126 6.98 5.04 1.06
N MET A 127 6.78 6.13 1.82
CA MET A 127 7.60 7.34 1.67
C MET A 127 9.08 7.06 1.94
N LEU A 128 9.39 6.34 3.02
CA LEU A 128 10.77 5.99 3.39
C LEU A 128 11.40 5.08 2.34
N ALA A 129 10.68 4.05 1.88
CA ALA A 129 11.16 3.13 0.87
C ALA A 129 11.47 3.84 -0.46
N LEU A 130 10.54 4.65 -0.95
CA LEU A 130 10.72 5.39 -2.21
C LEU A 130 11.82 6.45 -2.11
N ALA A 131 12.02 7.08 -0.95
CA ALA A 131 13.12 8.01 -0.72
C ALA A 131 14.50 7.33 -0.85
N GLN A 132 14.58 6.02 -0.64
CA GLN A 132 15.78 5.20 -0.83
C GLN A 132 15.84 4.51 -2.20
N GLY A 133 14.91 4.82 -3.11
CA GLY A 133 14.89 4.27 -4.46
C GLY A 133 14.35 2.84 -4.56
N ALA A 134 13.55 2.38 -3.57
CA ALA A 134 12.95 1.06 -3.61
C ALA A 134 11.98 0.90 -4.81
N ASP A 135 12.08 -0.22 -5.50
CA ASP A 135 11.10 -0.66 -6.48
C ASP A 135 9.89 -1.35 -5.81
N THR A 136 8.90 -1.74 -6.60
CA THR A 136 7.69 -2.40 -6.11
C THR A 136 7.96 -3.74 -5.43
N LYS A 137 8.95 -4.49 -5.87
CA LYS A 137 9.35 -5.78 -5.26
C LYS A 137 9.99 -5.57 -3.89
N THR A 138 10.89 -4.61 -3.80
CA THR A 138 11.55 -4.23 -2.54
C THR A 138 10.52 -3.69 -1.56
N LEU A 139 9.62 -2.80 -2.02
CA LEU A 139 8.55 -2.27 -1.19
C LEU A 139 7.61 -3.38 -0.69
N GLN A 140 7.26 -4.36 -1.54
CA GLN A 140 6.43 -5.50 -1.13
C GLN A 140 7.13 -6.34 -0.06
N ARG A 141 8.43 -6.61 -0.19
CA ARG A 141 9.22 -7.29 0.85
C ARG A 141 9.18 -6.51 2.16
N MET A 142 9.36 -5.19 2.11
CA MET A 142 9.31 -4.34 3.30
C MET A 142 7.96 -4.44 4.02
N PHE A 143 6.83 -4.49 3.31
CA PHE A 143 5.52 -4.68 3.93
C PHE A 143 5.36 -6.03 4.65
N TRP A 144 6.12 -7.04 4.28
CA TRP A 144 6.11 -8.33 4.99
C TRP A 144 7.05 -8.35 6.20
N GLU A 145 8.11 -7.55 6.17
CA GLU A 145 9.17 -7.57 7.19
C GLU A 145 9.00 -6.52 8.30
N TYR A 146 8.31 -5.41 8.04
CA TYR A 146 8.08 -4.29 8.98
C TYR A 146 6.61 -4.30 9.53
#